data_a74f2649649a8c0d2e647b32cc596acd
#
_entry.id   a74f2649649a8c0d2e647b32cc596acd
#
_cell.length_a   1.000
_cell.length_b   1.000
_cell.length_c   1.000
_cell.angle_alpha   90.00
_cell.angle_beta   90.00
_cell.angle_gamma   90.00
#
_symmetry.space_group_name_H-M   'P 1'
#
loop_
_entity.id
_entity.type
_entity.pdbx_description
1 polymer ?
#
loop_
_entity_poly.entity_id
_entity_poly.type
_entity_poly.pdbx_seq_one_letter_code
_entity_poly.pdbx_strand_id
1 'polypeptide(L)'
;MAKKDIDWANIGFGYIQTEKRYVTNFKNGEWDKGGLIEDPNIVLSECAGVLQYAQTAFEGLKAYTTVDGRIVTFRPDLNAERMMDSAKRLEMPVLPKERFLEAIDEVVAANNEYVPPYGSGATLYLRPYMFGTNPVIGVKPATEYQFRVFATPVGPYFKEGAKPVTIKVSDFEDRKSVV
;
A
#
# COMPACT_ATOMS: atom_id res chain seq x y z
N MET A 1 -9.03 -15.23 17.72
CA MET A 1 -9.18 -15.96 16.44
C MET A 1 -7.90 -16.75 16.17
N ALA A 2 -8.01 -17.90 15.50
CA ALA A 2 -6.84 -18.69 15.12
C ALA A 2 -6.02 -17.89 14.09
N LYS A 3 -4.68 -17.95 14.19
CA LYS A 3 -3.78 -17.37 13.21
C LYS A 3 -3.57 -18.35 12.07
N LYS A 4 -3.23 -17.84 10.87
CA LYS A 4 -2.81 -18.68 9.74
C LYS A 4 -1.59 -19.51 10.11
N ASP A 5 -1.51 -20.72 9.57
CA ASP A 5 -0.35 -21.59 9.71
C ASP A 5 0.79 -21.08 8.80
N ILE A 6 1.59 -20.18 9.35
CA ILE A 6 2.74 -19.56 8.68
C ILE A 6 3.93 -19.68 9.63
N ASP A 7 5.09 -20.05 9.10
CA ASP A 7 6.34 -20.04 9.87
C ASP A 7 6.78 -18.59 10.15
N TRP A 8 6.21 -18.01 11.20
CA TRP A 8 6.44 -16.62 11.60
C TRP A 8 7.91 -16.33 11.96
N ALA A 9 8.65 -17.32 12.40
CA ALA A 9 10.06 -17.16 12.80
C ALA A 9 10.99 -16.99 11.59
N ASN A 10 10.63 -17.61 10.46
CA ASN A 10 11.43 -17.60 9.25
C ASN A 10 10.81 -16.81 8.09
N ILE A 11 9.73 -16.09 8.35
CA ILE A 11 9.09 -15.27 7.32
C ILE A 11 10.05 -14.16 6.83
N GLY A 12 10.25 -14.11 5.52
CA GLY A 12 11.03 -13.06 4.87
C GLY A 12 10.23 -11.80 4.56
N PHE A 13 10.80 -10.95 3.69
CA PHE A 13 10.11 -9.76 3.16
C PHE A 13 9.55 -10.03 1.75
N GLY A 14 9.01 -11.23 1.53
CA GLY A 14 8.35 -11.64 0.29
C GLY A 14 6.83 -11.42 0.34
N TYR A 15 6.21 -11.35 -0.83
CA TYR A 15 4.76 -11.24 -0.91
C TYR A 15 4.09 -12.57 -0.58
N ILE A 16 3.21 -12.55 0.43
CA ILE A 16 2.29 -13.63 0.77
C ILE A 16 0.88 -13.07 0.56
N GLN A 17 0.14 -13.69 -0.33
CA GLN A 17 -1.21 -13.24 -0.66
C GLN A 17 -2.15 -13.45 0.53
N THR A 18 -2.85 -12.38 0.91
CA THR A 18 -3.96 -12.41 1.86
C THR A 18 -5.31 -12.52 1.14
N GLU A 19 -6.39 -12.78 1.87
CA GLU A 19 -7.69 -13.06 1.26
C GLU A 19 -8.41 -11.81 0.74
N LYS A 20 -8.33 -10.70 1.47
CA LYS A 20 -9.10 -9.48 1.16
C LYS A 20 -8.19 -8.28 0.91
N ARG A 21 -8.66 -7.41 0.04
CA ARG A 21 -8.11 -6.08 -0.23
C ARG A 21 -9.24 -5.07 -0.38
N TYR A 22 -8.96 -3.81 -0.09
CA TYR A 22 -9.91 -2.72 -0.30
C TYR A 22 -9.68 -2.10 -1.68
N VAL A 23 -10.77 -1.72 -2.35
CA VAL A 23 -10.74 -1.03 -3.65
C VAL A 23 -11.81 0.05 -3.67
N THR A 24 -11.47 1.23 -4.16
CA THR A 24 -12.41 2.29 -4.54
C THR A 24 -11.94 2.96 -5.81
N ASN A 25 -12.87 3.40 -6.64
CA ASN A 25 -12.59 4.02 -7.93
C ASN A 25 -13.03 5.47 -7.92
N PHE A 26 -12.23 6.31 -8.57
CA PHE A 26 -12.58 7.69 -8.87
C PHE A 26 -12.97 7.80 -10.35
N LYS A 27 -14.18 8.24 -10.59
CA LYS A 27 -14.71 8.42 -11.94
C LYS A 27 -15.76 9.53 -11.95
N ASN A 28 -15.83 10.30 -13.03
CA ASN A 28 -16.77 11.42 -13.18
C ASN A 28 -16.69 12.47 -12.05
N GLY A 29 -15.50 12.66 -11.48
CA GLY A 29 -15.26 13.66 -10.44
C GLY A 29 -15.53 13.20 -9.01
N GLU A 30 -15.89 11.94 -8.78
CA GLU A 30 -16.23 11.42 -7.45
C GLU A 30 -15.67 10.01 -7.19
N TRP A 31 -15.46 9.70 -5.92
CA TRP A 31 -15.12 8.36 -5.44
C TRP A 31 -16.39 7.53 -5.25
N ASP A 32 -16.39 6.30 -5.78
CA ASP A 32 -17.45 5.34 -5.46
C ASP A 32 -17.42 4.93 -3.98
N LYS A 33 -18.38 4.11 -3.54
CA LYS A 33 -18.46 3.64 -2.15
C LYS A 33 -17.20 2.87 -1.73
N GLY A 34 -16.61 2.11 -2.66
CA GLY A 34 -15.51 1.18 -2.36
C GLY A 34 -15.94 -0.02 -1.52
N GLY A 35 -14.97 -0.87 -1.19
CA GLY A 35 -15.18 -2.02 -0.33
C GLY A 35 -14.14 -3.12 -0.51
N LEU A 36 -14.31 -4.20 0.24
CA LEU A 36 -13.43 -5.36 0.20
C LEU A 36 -13.72 -6.26 -1.01
N ILE A 37 -12.65 -6.72 -1.65
CA ILE A 37 -12.69 -7.73 -2.73
C ILE A 37 -11.66 -8.84 -2.48
N GLU A 38 -11.78 -9.95 -3.20
CA GLU A 38 -10.86 -11.10 -3.12
C GLU A 38 -9.84 -11.14 -4.26
N ASP A 39 -10.21 -10.66 -5.44
CA ASP A 39 -9.34 -10.72 -6.61
C ASP A 39 -8.11 -9.80 -6.45
N PRO A 40 -6.88 -10.35 -6.46
CA PRO A 40 -5.66 -9.56 -6.38
C PRO A 40 -5.30 -8.87 -7.69
N ASN A 41 -5.90 -9.30 -8.80
CA ASN A 41 -5.52 -8.83 -10.12
C ASN A 41 -6.08 -7.44 -10.43
N ILE A 42 -5.42 -6.76 -11.34
CA ILE A 42 -5.82 -5.46 -11.87
C ILE A 42 -5.83 -5.57 -13.39
N VAL A 43 -6.97 -5.31 -14.00
CA VAL A 43 -7.08 -5.21 -15.46
C VAL A 43 -6.97 -3.76 -15.85
N LEU A 44 -6.01 -3.43 -16.71
CA LEU A 44 -5.74 -2.08 -17.19
C LEU A 44 -5.59 -2.08 -18.73
N SER A 45 -5.91 -0.92 -19.32
CA SER A 45 -5.49 -0.65 -20.70
C SER A 45 -3.97 -0.55 -20.77
N GLU A 46 -3.36 -0.98 -21.87
CA GLU A 46 -1.93 -0.76 -22.13
C GLU A 46 -1.55 0.73 -22.10
N CYS A 47 -2.51 1.62 -22.41
CA CYS A 47 -2.34 3.07 -22.38
C CYS A 47 -2.71 3.70 -21.01
N ALA A 48 -2.92 2.93 -19.95
CA ALA A 48 -3.24 3.48 -18.64
C ALA A 48 -2.16 4.45 -18.16
N GLY A 49 -2.57 5.57 -17.54
CA GLY A 49 -1.66 6.64 -17.11
C GLY A 49 -0.56 6.15 -16.17
N VAL A 50 -0.84 5.16 -15.34
CA VAL A 50 0.16 4.53 -14.46
C VAL A 50 1.26 3.82 -15.26
N LEU A 51 0.93 3.15 -16.36
CA LEU A 51 1.89 2.40 -17.18
C LEU A 51 2.74 3.32 -18.07
N GLN A 52 2.15 4.40 -18.56
CA GLN A 52 2.83 5.30 -19.50
C GLN A 52 3.64 6.39 -18.79
N TYR A 53 3.11 6.94 -17.69
CA TYR A 53 3.67 8.14 -17.04
C TYR A 53 3.93 7.93 -15.55
N ALA A 54 3.86 6.70 -15.04
CA ALA A 54 4.06 6.38 -13.63
C ALA A 54 3.18 7.24 -12.69
N GLN A 55 1.96 7.60 -13.13
CA GLN A 55 1.04 8.40 -12.33
C GLN A 55 0.45 7.55 -11.20
N THR A 56 1.21 7.46 -10.12
CA THR A 56 0.88 6.66 -8.94
C THR A 56 1.54 7.23 -7.69
N ALA A 57 0.91 7.00 -6.55
CA ALA A 57 1.46 7.26 -5.23
C ALA A 57 1.15 6.08 -4.32
N PHE A 58 2.03 5.80 -3.36
CA PHE A 58 1.79 4.76 -2.38
C PHE A 58 2.26 5.16 -0.98
N GLU A 59 1.71 4.47 0.00
CA GLU A 59 2.09 4.52 1.40
C GLU A 59 2.45 3.13 1.92
N GLY A 60 3.13 3.08 3.05
CA GLY A 60 3.45 1.85 3.73
C GLY A 60 3.28 2.02 5.23
N LEU A 61 2.48 1.16 5.84
CA LEU A 61 2.30 1.10 7.28
C LEU A 61 2.16 -0.36 7.72
N LYS A 62 2.08 -0.59 9.01
CA LYS A 62 2.06 -1.94 9.58
C LYS A 62 0.98 -2.08 10.64
N ALA A 63 0.41 -3.28 10.74
CA ALA A 63 -0.40 -3.69 11.87
C ALA A 63 0.38 -4.69 12.73
N TYR A 64 0.17 -4.61 14.04
CA TYR A 64 0.89 -5.36 15.06
C TYR A 64 -0.07 -6.00 16.03
N THR A 65 0.30 -7.16 16.57
CA THR A 65 -0.35 -7.71 17.74
C THR A 65 0.37 -7.19 19.00
N THR A 66 -0.37 -6.60 19.92
CA THR A 66 0.14 -6.13 21.21
C THR A 66 0.26 -7.26 22.22
N VAL A 67 0.93 -7.01 23.36
CA VAL A 67 1.10 -7.98 24.45
C VAL A 67 -0.24 -8.49 25.01
N ASP A 68 -1.27 -7.65 25.01
CA ASP A 68 -2.64 -7.98 25.43
C ASP A 68 -3.52 -8.53 24.30
N GLY A 69 -2.92 -8.85 23.14
CA GLY A 69 -3.60 -9.52 22.02
C GLY A 69 -4.42 -8.61 21.11
N ARG A 70 -4.43 -7.29 21.33
CA ARG A 70 -5.09 -6.34 20.41
C ARG A 70 -4.28 -6.21 19.12
N ILE A 71 -4.97 -5.90 18.03
CA ILE A 71 -4.34 -5.53 16.76
C ILE A 71 -4.38 -4.00 16.65
N VAL A 72 -3.23 -3.39 16.39
CA VAL A 72 -3.08 -1.93 16.30
C VAL A 72 -2.26 -1.52 15.09
N THR A 73 -2.53 -0.33 14.57
CA THR A 73 -1.69 0.40 13.61
C THR A 73 -1.06 1.60 14.31
N PHE A 74 0.10 2.07 13.83
CA PHE A 74 0.74 3.25 14.39
C PHE A 74 0.60 4.45 13.48
N ARG A 75 -0.11 5.50 13.95
CA ARG A 75 -0.30 6.78 13.28
C ARG A 75 -0.71 6.67 11.79
N PRO A 76 -1.76 5.88 11.47
CA PRO A 76 -2.24 5.79 10.09
C PRO A 76 -2.79 7.13 9.57
N ASP A 77 -3.16 8.05 10.46
CA ASP A 77 -3.56 9.41 10.18
C ASP A 77 -2.47 10.20 9.43
N LEU A 78 -1.19 10.04 9.80
CA LEU A 78 -0.08 10.69 9.12
C LEU A 78 0.21 10.07 7.74
N ASN A 79 -0.03 8.76 7.58
CA ASN A 79 0.04 8.13 6.26
C ASN A 79 -1.06 8.68 5.34
N ALA A 80 -2.28 8.85 5.86
CA ALA A 80 -3.38 9.45 5.10
C ALA A 80 -3.02 10.89 4.65
N GLU A 81 -2.49 11.72 5.54
CA GLU A 81 -2.07 13.08 5.23
C GLU A 81 -1.00 13.12 4.14
N ARG A 82 0.04 12.28 4.22
CA ARG A 82 1.06 12.20 3.16
C ARG A 82 0.50 11.70 1.83
N MET A 83 -0.43 10.73 1.85
CA MET A 83 -1.12 10.29 0.62
C MET A 83 -1.90 11.45 0.00
N MET A 84 -2.60 12.26 0.80
CA MET A 84 -3.31 13.44 0.33
C MET A 84 -2.35 14.47 -0.29
N ASP A 85 -1.21 14.71 0.34
CA ASP A 85 -0.20 15.66 -0.16
C ASP A 85 0.48 15.13 -1.44
N SER A 86 0.75 13.83 -1.50
CA SER A 86 1.26 13.18 -2.72
C SER A 86 0.25 13.28 -3.87
N ALA A 87 -1.03 13.06 -3.58
CA ALA A 87 -2.10 13.19 -4.58
C ALA A 87 -2.16 14.61 -5.13
N LYS A 88 -2.18 15.63 -4.27
CA LYS A 88 -2.16 17.04 -4.67
C LYS A 88 -0.93 17.37 -5.52
N ARG A 89 0.26 16.89 -5.11
CA ARG A 89 1.52 17.14 -5.84
C ARG A 89 1.52 16.57 -7.25
N LEU A 90 0.85 15.43 -7.45
CA LEU A 90 0.77 14.72 -8.72
C LEU A 90 -0.53 15.02 -9.50
N GLU A 91 -1.29 16.03 -9.07
CA GLU A 91 -2.58 16.40 -9.66
C GLU A 91 -3.58 15.21 -9.74
N MET A 92 -3.53 14.34 -8.73
CA MET A 92 -4.44 13.21 -8.57
C MET A 92 -5.59 13.59 -7.63
N PRO A 93 -6.76 12.93 -7.72
CA PRO A 93 -7.87 13.21 -6.81
C PRO A 93 -7.49 12.85 -5.37
N VAL A 94 -7.84 13.72 -4.44
CA VAL A 94 -7.60 13.49 -3.01
C VAL A 94 -8.62 12.50 -2.47
N LEU A 95 -8.17 11.39 -1.89
CA LEU A 95 -9.04 10.51 -1.10
C LEU A 95 -9.18 11.12 0.31
N PRO A 96 -10.41 11.31 0.83
CA PRO A 96 -10.62 11.82 2.20
C PRO A 96 -9.91 10.97 3.25
N LYS A 97 -9.35 11.62 4.27
CA LYS A 97 -8.60 10.99 5.36
C LYS A 97 -9.40 9.87 6.04
N GLU A 98 -10.67 10.13 6.31
CA GLU A 98 -11.58 9.19 6.96
C GLU A 98 -11.73 7.90 6.15
N ARG A 99 -11.85 8.03 4.82
CA ARG A 99 -11.94 6.88 3.91
C ARG A 99 -10.65 6.08 3.82
N PHE A 100 -9.50 6.76 3.89
CA PHE A 100 -8.21 6.07 3.97
C PHE A 100 -8.13 5.24 5.26
N LEU A 101 -8.51 5.81 6.41
CA LEU A 101 -8.50 5.12 7.70
C LEU A 101 -9.46 3.94 7.71
N GLU A 102 -10.70 4.13 7.23
CA GLU A 102 -11.69 3.07 7.06
C GLU A 102 -11.16 1.91 6.21
N ALA A 103 -10.53 2.20 5.08
CA ALA A 103 -9.92 1.19 4.21
C ALA A 103 -8.82 0.38 4.91
N ILE A 104 -7.99 1.04 5.75
CA ILE A 104 -6.97 0.37 6.55
C ILE A 104 -7.63 -0.56 7.58
N ASP A 105 -8.61 -0.08 8.31
CA ASP A 105 -9.30 -0.85 9.36
C ASP A 105 -10.04 -2.05 8.77
N GLU A 106 -10.75 -1.88 7.66
CA GLU A 106 -11.44 -2.98 6.96
C GLU A 106 -10.45 -4.06 6.49
N VAL A 107 -9.31 -3.68 5.88
CA VAL A 107 -8.31 -4.64 5.40
C VAL A 107 -7.68 -5.39 6.57
N VAL A 108 -7.34 -4.71 7.67
CA VAL A 108 -6.78 -5.34 8.86
C VAL A 108 -7.79 -6.29 9.51
N ALA A 109 -9.03 -5.86 9.67
CA ALA A 109 -10.10 -6.68 10.25
C ALA A 109 -10.38 -7.94 9.43
N ALA A 110 -10.46 -7.80 8.10
CA ALA A 110 -10.75 -8.91 7.19
C ALA A 110 -9.59 -9.92 7.06
N ASN A 111 -8.35 -9.50 7.35
CA ASN A 111 -7.15 -10.33 7.27
C ASN A 111 -6.50 -10.52 8.67
N ASN A 112 -7.27 -10.46 9.76
CA ASN A 112 -6.73 -10.48 11.12
C ASN A 112 -5.95 -11.75 11.46
N GLU A 113 -6.26 -12.87 10.83
CA GLU A 113 -5.55 -14.14 10.98
C GLU A 113 -4.12 -14.10 10.38
N TYR A 114 -3.84 -13.16 9.47
CA TYR A 114 -2.51 -12.90 8.90
C TYR A 114 -1.67 -11.91 9.71
N VAL A 115 -2.23 -11.29 10.74
CA VAL A 115 -1.45 -10.44 11.65
C VAL A 115 -0.60 -11.35 12.53
N PRO A 116 0.75 -11.24 12.48
CA PRO A 116 1.63 -12.14 13.23
C PRO A 116 1.39 -12.08 14.74
N PRO A 117 1.65 -13.17 15.48
CA PRO A 117 1.57 -13.18 16.93
C PRO A 117 2.55 -12.18 17.56
N TYR A 118 2.21 -11.69 18.75
CA TYR A 118 3.13 -10.89 19.56
C TYR A 118 4.44 -11.66 19.81
N GLY A 119 5.57 -10.94 19.71
CA GLY A 119 6.90 -11.53 19.96
C GLY A 119 7.52 -12.29 18.78
N SER A 120 6.80 -12.50 17.67
CA SER A 120 7.34 -13.17 16.48
C SER A 120 8.37 -12.35 15.70
N GLY A 121 8.47 -11.04 15.94
CA GLY A 121 9.29 -10.12 15.15
C GLY A 121 8.71 -9.77 13.77
N ALA A 122 7.67 -10.48 13.34
CA ALA A 122 6.96 -10.22 12.08
C ALA A 122 5.81 -9.21 12.27
N THR A 123 5.32 -8.67 11.16
CA THR A 123 4.23 -7.67 11.14
C THR A 123 3.35 -7.89 9.93
N LEU A 124 2.10 -7.41 9.97
CA LEU A 124 1.28 -7.31 8.76
C LEU A 124 1.58 -5.97 8.08
N TYR A 125 2.26 -6.01 6.93
CA TYR A 125 2.51 -4.84 6.10
C TYR A 125 1.27 -4.50 5.28
N LEU A 126 0.91 -3.22 5.25
CA LEU A 126 -0.20 -2.66 4.49
C LEU A 126 0.35 -1.73 3.41
N ARG A 127 -0.14 -1.89 2.19
CA ARG A 127 0.22 -1.07 1.03
C ARG A 127 -1.00 -0.34 0.48
N PRO A 128 -1.31 0.86 1.00
CA PRO A 128 -2.21 1.78 0.30
C PRO A 128 -1.52 2.35 -0.93
N TYR A 129 -2.23 2.41 -2.06
CA TYR A 129 -1.70 3.02 -3.27
C TYR A 129 -2.84 3.50 -4.18
N MET A 130 -2.55 4.52 -4.96
CA MET A 130 -3.47 5.14 -5.91
C MET A 130 -2.79 5.28 -7.25
N PHE A 131 -3.52 5.07 -8.35
CA PHE A 131 -2.95 5.13 -9.69
C PHE A 131 -3.99 5.50 -10.74
N GLY A 132 -3.53 6.14 -11.83
CA GLY A 132 -4.35 6.50 -12.98
C GLY A 132 -4.67 5.28 -13.85
N THR A 133 -5.96 5.06 -14.13
CA THR A 133 -6.46 3.85 -14.81
C THR A 133 -6.91 4.06 -16.24
N ASN A 134 -7.38 5.28 -16.60
CA ASN A 134 -7.87 5.53 -17.94
C ASN A 134 -6.76 5.58 -19.00
N PRO A 135 -7.06 5.24 -20.24
CA PRO A 135 -6.12 5.36 -21.35
C PRO A 135 -5.73 6.85 -21.58
N VAL A 136 -4.42 7.09 -21.75
CA VAL A 136 -3.89 8.41 -22.02
C VAL A 136 -2.60 8.31 -22.84
N ILE A 137 -2.46 9.10 -23.90
CA ILE A 137 -1.24 9.17 -24.71
C ILE A 137 -0.48 10.48 -24.45
N GLY A 138 -1.17 11.61 -24.34
CA GLY A 138 -0.53 12.88 -24.01
C GLY A 138 -0.19 13.00 -22.53
N VAL A 139 0.88 13.72 -22.20
CA VAL A 139 1.27 14.01 -20.80
C VAL A 139 0.23 14.93 -20.18
N LYS A 140 -0.66 14.38 -19.39
CA LYS A 140 -1.68 15.07 -18.61
C LYS A 140 -2.15 14.18 -17.47
N PRO A 141 -2.76 14.74 -16.41
CA PRO A 141 -3.37 13.95 -15.35
C PRO A 141 -4.43 12.98 -15.91
N ALA A 142 -4.51 11.80 -15.36
CA ALA A 142 -5.59 10.87 -15.65
C ALA A 142 -6.95 11.46 -15.19
N THR A 143 -8.04 10.95 -15.72
CA THR A 143 -9.39 11.35 -15.32
C THR A 143 -10.10 10.28 -14.49
N GLU A 144 -9.57 9.06 -14.50
CA GLU A 144 -10.05 7.95 -13.69
C GLU A 144 -8.89 7.37 -12.88
N TYR A 145 -9.16 7.03 -11.63
CA TYR A 145 -8.17 6.49 -10.71
C TYR A 145 -8.75 5.35 -9.90
N GLN A 146 -7.85 4.51 -9.41
CA GLN A 146 -8.21 3.49 -8.43
C GLN A 146 -7.31 3.65 -7.20
N PHE A 147 -7.92 3.62 -6.02
CA PHE A 147 -7.22 3.47 -4.75
C PHE A 147 -7.41 2.04 -4.25
N ARG A 148 -6.32 1.42 -3.81
CA ARG A 148 -6.34 0.06 -3.27
C ARG A 148 -5.52 -0.01 -1.98
N VAL A 149 -5.89 -0.95 -1.14
CA VAL A 149 -5.08 -1.38 0.01
C VAL A 149 -4.97 -2.88 -0.02
N PHE A 150 -3.77 -3.43 -0.07
CA PHE A 150 -3.54 -4.84 0.19
C PHE A 150 -2.65 -5.02 1.42
N ALA A 151 -2.67 -6.22 2.00
CA ALA A 151 -1.84 -6.60 3.12
C ALA A 151 -0.99 -7.82 2.78
N THR A 152 0.16 -7.95 3.44
CA THR A 152 1.02 -9.12 3.39
C THR A 152 1.79 -9.26 4.70
N PRO A 153 1.83 -10.43 5.34
CA PRO A 153 2.68 -10.62 6.49
C PRO A 153 4.16 -10.64 6.07
N VAL A 154 5.00 -9.95 6.82
CA VAL A 154 6.44 -9.82 6.53
C VAL A 154 7.27 -9.94 7.79
N GLY A 155 8.47 -10.48 7.63
CA GLY A 155 9.52 -10.45 8.64
C GLY A 155 10.27 -9.11 8.68
N PRO A 156 11.36 -9.04 9.44
CA PRO A 156 12.21 -7.86 9.49
C PRO A 156 12.80 -7.54 8.11
N TYR A 157 12.76 -6.27 7.70
CA TYR A 157 13.38 -5.84 6.45
C TYR A 157 14.89 -6.10 6.42
N PHE A 158 15.57 -5.80 7.54
CA PHE A 158 16.99 -6.12 7.71
C PHE A 158 17.12 -7.38 8.57
N LYS A 159 17.61 -8.48 7.98
CA LYS A 159 17.80 -9.76 8.67
C LYS A 159 18.74 -9.67 9.87
N GLU A 160 19.71 -8.77 9.83
CA GLU A 160 20.71 -8.56 10.88
C GLU A 160 20.33 -7.48 11.90
N GLY A 161 19.08 -6.99 11.87
CA GLY A 161 18.60 -5.92 12.74
C GLY A 161 19.05 -4.52 12.31
N ALA A 162 18.94 -3.55 13.21
CA ALA A 162 19.28 -2.16 12.95
C ALA A 162 20.79 -1.91 13.00
N LYS A 163 21.51 -2.45 12.01
CA LYS A 163 22.95 -2.18 11.82
C LYS A 163 23.14 -1.03 10.83
N PRO A 164 24.21 -0.22 10.98
CA PRO A 164 24.58 0.77 9.98
C PRO A 164 24.78 0.13 8.61
N VAL A 165 24.31 0.79 7.56
CA VAL A 165 24.53 0.41 6.17
C VAL A 165 25.46 1.40 5.49
N THR A 166 26.27 0.92 4.54
CA THR A 166 27.12 1.80 3.73
C THR A 166 26.31 2.33 2.56
N ILE A 167 26.26 3.66 2.43
CA ILE A 167 25.65 4.34 1.30
C ILE A 167 26.77 4.91 0.44
N LYS A 168 26.81 4.54 -0.83
CA LYS A 168 27.70 5.15 -1.82
C LYS A 168 26.96 6.29 -2.51
N VAL A 169 27.49 7.50 -2.39
CA VAL A 169 27.05 8.60 -3.25
C VAL A 169 27.64 8.37 -4.63
N SER A 170 26.79 8.32 -5.65
CA SER A 170 27.24 8.16 -7.03
C SER A 170 27.73 9.49 -7.58
N ASP A 171 28.82 9.45 -8.37
CA ASP A 171 29.28 10.59 -9.13
C ASP A 171 28.44 10.83 -10.41
N PHE A 172 27.52 9.90 -10.70
CA PHE A 172 26.57 10.01 -11.80
C PHE A 172 25.20 10.41 -11.25
N GLU A 173 24.59 11.41 -11.85
CA GLU A 173 23.19 11.68 -11.63
C GLU A 173 22.39 10.46 -12.09
N ASP A 174 21.63 9.85 -11.18
CA ASP A 174 20.62 8.85 -11.56
C ASP A 174 19.45 9.58 -12.22
N ARG A 175 19.77 10.06 -13.39
CA ARG A 175 18.82 10.64 -14.28
C ARG A 175 18.48 9.59 -15.32
N LYS A 176 17.21 9.24 -15.41
CA LYS A 176 16.69 8.62 -16.61
C LYS A 176 17.24 9.45 -17.76
N SER A 177 18.25 8.93 -18.42
CA SER A 177 18.99 9.67 -19.43
C SER A 177 18.00 10.27 -20.42
N VAL A 178 18.03 11.56 -20.52
CA VAL A 178 17.41 12.23 -21.63
C VAL A 178 18.31 11.93 -22.82
N VAL A 179 17.81 11.12 -23.71
CA VAL A 179 18.35 10.98 -25.05
C VAL A 179 17.91 12.19 -25.84
#